data_7fe1e21d966df5543a0b2aaf815f7280
#
_entry.id   7fe1e21d966df5543a0b2aaf815f7280
#
_cell.length_a   1.000
_cell.length_b   1.000
_cell.length_c   1.000
_cell.angle_alpha   90.00
_cell.angle_beta   90.00
_cell.angle_gamma   90.00
#
_symmetry.space_group_name_H-M   'P 1'
#
loop_
_entity.id
_entity.type
_entity.pdbx_description
1 polymer ?
#
loop_
_entity_poly.entity_id
_entity_poly.type
_entity_poly.pdbx_seq_one_letter_code
_entity_poly.pdbx_strand_id
1 'polypeptide(L)'
;MKFVSWNVNGLRACMGKGFLEFVAEQQPDMLCLQETKLQPEQAPQIEGYYEYWNSAEKKGYSGVALFSKTEPEAVSYGLGIDEHDHEGRVITADYGAFYLVTVYTPNSQDELKRLDYRMRWEDDFRAYLQKLDAEKPVIVCGDMNVAHQEIDLKNPKTNRRNAGFTDEERAKMTELLSAGFTDTFRHFYPELTGAYSWWSYRFKAREKNAGWRIDYFLVSNRLIGRVKAARILSNVFGSDHCPVLIELE
;
A
#
# COMPACT_ATOMS: atom_id res chain seq x y z
N MET A 1 -0.06 11.87 -14.68
CA MET A 1 0.15 11.95 -13.20
C MET A 1 0.95 10.75 -12.74
N LYS A 2 1.91 10.96 -11.83
CA LYS A 2 2.76 9.93 -11.25
C LYS A 2 2.38 9.69 -9.79
N PHE A 3 2.01 8.48 -9.45
CA PHE A 3 1.67 8.04 -8.10
C PHE A 3 2.74 7.09 -7.59
N VAL A 4 3.19 7.30 -6.37
CA VAL A 4 4.15 6.44 -5.69
C VAL A 4 3.58 5.99 -4.35
N SER A 5 3.74 4.73 -4.01
CA SER A 5 3.38 4.16 -2.72
C SER A 5 4.60 3.47 -2.10
N TRP A 6 4.88 3.71 -0.83
CA TRP A 6 6.02 3.15 -0.14
C TRP A 6 5.74 2.87 1.34
N ASN A 7 5.81 1.61 1.74
CA ASN A 7 5.93 1.28 3.16
C ASN A 7 7.36 1.61 3.61
N VAL A 8 7.49 2.64 4.43
CA VAL A 8 8.79 3.17 4.87
C VAL A 8 9.33 2.51 6.15
N ASN A 9 8.54 1.66 6.79
CA ASN A 9 8.88 0.96 8.04
C ASN A 9 9.53 1.90 9.08
N GLY A 10 8.89 3.05 9.29
CA GLY A 10 9.37 4.14 10.13
C GLY A 10 10.02 5.26 9.30
N LEU A 11 9.23 6.32 9.03
CA LEU A 11 9.66 7.42 8.14
C LEU A 11 10.94 8.09 8.63
N ARG A 12 11.11 8.32 9.94
CA ARG A 12 12.32 8.94 10.50
C ARG A 12 13.58 8.15 10.13
N ALA A 13 13.54 6.83 10.23
CA ALA A 13 14.67 5.99 9.87
C ALA A 13 14.91 5.98 8.35
N CYS A 14 13.85 5.99 7.55
CA CYS A 14 13.92 6.03 6.09
C CYS A 14 14.49 7.37 5.58
N MET A 15 14.14 8.49 6.22
CA MET A 15 14.70 9.82 5.88
C MET A 15 16.23 9.85 5.99
N GLY A 16 16.80 9.19 6.99
CA GLY A 16 18.26 9.04 7.12
C GLY A 16 18.92 8.11 6.09
N LYS A 17 18.14 7.54 5.16
CA LYS A 17 18.60 6.54 4.18
C LYS A 17 18.21 6.89 2.72
N GLY A 18 18.07 8.18 2.42
CA GLY A 18 17.85 8.64 1.06
C GLY A 18 16.38 8.88 0.66
N PHE A 19 15.46 8.97 1.61
CA PHE A 19 14.04 9.23 1.32
C PHE A 19 13.82 10.57 0.59
N LEU A 20 14.43 11.66 1.06
CA LEU A 20 14.26 12.98 0.45
C LEU A 20 14.89 13.05 -0.94
N GLU A 21 16.03 12.41 -1.12
CA GLU A 21 16.71 12.29 -2.42
C GLU A 21 15.82 11.52 -3.41
N PHE A 22 15.19 10.45 -2.96
CA PHE A 22 14.22 9.70 -3.76
C PHE A 22 13.03 10.56 -4.18
N VAL A 23 12.44 11.31 -3.25
CA VAL A 23 11.32 12.22 -3.55
C VAL A 23 11.74 13.31 -4.54
N ALA A 24 12.92 13.89 -4.36
CA ALA A 24 13.47 14.92 -5.25
C ALA A 24 13.74 14.38 -6.67
N GLU A 25 14.21 13.14 -6.80
CA GLU A 25 14.46 12.48 -8.08
C GLU A 25 13.16 12.09 -8.78
N GLN A 26 12.24 11.43 -8.07
CA GLN A 26 11.02 10.91 -8.66
C GLN A 26 9.96 11.97 -8.90
N GLN A 27 9.95 13.04 -8.13
CA GLN A 27 8.97 14.14 -8.25
C GLN A 27 7.52 13.65 -8.39
N PRO A 28 7.04 12.72 -7.54
CA PRO A 28 5.68 12.18 -7.68
C PRO A 28 4.64 13.30 -7.55
N ASP A 29 3.53 13.18 -8.26
CA ASP A 29 2.38 14.06 -8.07
C ASP A 29 1.67 13.71 -6.76
N MET A 30 1.57 12.41 -6.44
CA MET A 30 1.05 11.87 -5.19
C MET A 30 2.03 10.82 -4.64
N LEU A 31 2.38 10.96 -3.35
CA LEU A 31 3.22 10.02 -2.61
C LEU A 31 2.45 9.53 -1.39
N CYS A 32 2.20 8.24 -1.34
CA CYS A 32 1.50 7.55 -0.27
C CYS A 32 2.50 6.74 0.56
N LEU A 33 2.48 6.91 1.88
CA LEU A 33 3.37 6.21 2.79
C LEU A 33 2.59 5.32 3.75
N GLN A 34 3.15 4.17 4.07
CA GLN A 34 2.63 3.25 5.07
C GLN A 34 3.70 3.00 6.12
N GLU A 35 3.28 2.61 7.31
CA GLU A 35 4.14 2.44 8.49
C GLU A 35 5.03 3.67 8.78
N THR A 36 4.43 4.84 8.79
CA THR A 36 5.15 6.08 9.13
C THR A 36 5.69 6.05 10.55
N LYS A 37 4.98 5.39 11.48
CA LYS A 37 5.32 5.24 12.92
C LYS A 37 5.56 6.58 13.61
N LEU A 38 4.96 7.65 13.10
CA LEU A 38 5.05 9.02 13.62
C LEU A 38 3.73 9.48 14.22
N GLN A 39 3.83 10.40 15.18
CA GLN A 39 2.71 11.22 15.61
C GLN A 39 2.69 12.53 14.81
N PRO A 40 1.55 13.22 14.69
CA PRO A 40 1.44 14.43 13.85
C PRO A 40 2.49 15.51 14.16
N GLU A 41 2.88 15.66 15.44
CA GLU A 41 3.87 16.66 15.88
C GLU A 41 5.30 16.35 15.41
N GLN A 42 5.53 15.14 14.92
CA GLN A 42 6.82 14.66 14.44
C GLN A 42 6.92 14.63 12.93
N ALA A 43 5.82 15.01 12.24
CA ALA A 43 5.72 14.95 10.79
C ALA A 43 6.73 15.90 10.14
N PRO A 44 7.56 15.41 9.18
CA PRO A 44 8.40 16.29 8.39
C PRO A 44 7.54 17.05 7.38
N GLN A 45 7.92 18.28 7.07
CA GLN A 45 7.34 19.01 5.94
C GLN A 45 8.17 18.73 4.67
N ILE A 46 7.48 18.46 3.56
CA ILE A 46 8.11 18.34 2.25
C ILE A 46 7.64 19.50 1.39
N GLU A 47 8.56 20.39 1.02
CA GLU A 47 8.25 21.59 0.24
C GLU A 47 7.54 21.22 -1.08
N GLY A 48 6.46 21.95 -1.38
CA GLY A 48 5.68 21.75 -2.60
C GLY A 48 4.60 20.69 -2.51
N TYR A 49 4.35 20.13 -1.33
CA TYR A 49 3.29 19.14 -1.11
C TYR A 49 2.31 19.58 -0.02
N TYR A 50 1.02 19.33 -0.25
CA TYR A 50 0.01 19.24 0.79
C TYR A 50 0.16 17.91 1.51
N GLU A 51 0.02 17.90 2.84
CA GLU A 51 0.32 16.74 3.68
C GLU A 51 -0.88 16.33 4.52
N TYR A 52 -1.16 15.05 4.53
CA TYR A 52 -2.26 14.45 5.30
C TYR A 52 -1.75 13.24 6.05
N TRP A 53 -2.05 13.15 7.34
CA TRP A 53 -1.52 12.13 8.23
C TRP A 53 -2.63 11.43 8.98
N ASN A 54 -2.59 10.11 9.04
CA ASN A 54 -3.42 9.28 9.90
C ASN A 54 -2.50 8.40 10.76
N SER A 55 -2.30 8.82 12.00
CA SER A 55 -1.42 8.15 12.96
C SER A 55 -2.21 7.20 13.84
N ALA A 56 -1.58 6.09 14.26
CA ALA A 56 -2.17 5.23 15.26
C ALA A 56 -2.20 5.90 16.64
N GLU A 57 -3.17 5.56 17.47
CA GLU A 57 -3.19 5.99 18.88
C GLU A 57 -1.96 5.45 19.62
N LYS A 58 -1.55 4.22 19.30
CA LYS A 58 -0.32 3.63 19.82
C LYS A 58 0.90 4.26 19.16
N LYS A 59 1.72 4.98 19.94
CA LYS A 59 2.95 5.62 19.47
C LYS A 59 3.95 4.63 18.89
N GLY A 60 4.59 5.03 17.78
CA GLY A 60 5.62 4.22 17.12
C GLY A 60 5.08 2.98 16.38
N TYR A 61 3.80 2.96 16.05
CA TYR A 61 3.11 1.85 15.40
C TYR A 61 2.29 2.32 14.22
N SER A 62 2.23 1.51 13.13
CA SER A 62 1.37 1.76 11.96
C SER A 62 1.50 3.21 11.41
N GLY A 63 0.39 3.80 11.01
CA GLY A 63 0.30 5.15 10.47
C GLY A 63 0.49 5.20 8.96
N VAL A 64 -0.32 6.00 8.30
CA VAL A 64 -0.21 6.29 6.86
C VAL A 64 -0.14 7.79 6.62
N ALA A 65 0.44 8.20 5.50
CA ALA A 65 0.50 9.59 5.08
C ALA A 65 0.29 9.72 3.57
N LEU A 66 -0.25 10.87 3.18
CA LEU A 66 -0.39 11.28 1.79
C LEU A 66 0.29 12.63 1.60
N PHE A 67 1.18 12.73 0.63
CA PHE A 67 1.76 13.96 0.11
C PHE A 67 1.26 14.16 -1.31
N SER A 68 0.71 15.33 -1.60
CA SER A 68 0.11 15.64 -2.90
C SER A 68 0.51 17.02 -3.40
N LYS A 69 0.90 17.15 -4.67
CA LYS A 69 1.13 18.46 -5.30
C LYS A 69 -0.16 19.20 -5.59
N THR A 70 -1.27 18.48 -5.65
CA THR A 70 -2.60 19.05 -5.84
C THR A 70 -3.40 18.92 -4.56
N GLU A 71 -4.03 19.99 -4.11
CA GLU A 71 -4.93 19.95 -2.95
C GLU A 71 -6.19 19.15 -3.30
N PRO A 72 -6.54 18.09 -2.53
CA PRO A 72 -7.78 17.35 -2.73
C PRO A 72 -8.99 18.20 -2.30
N GLU A 73 -10.15 17.95 -2.89
CA GLU A 73 -11.41 18.61 -2.53
C GLU A 73 -11.86 18.22 -1.11
N ALA A 74 -11.57 16.98 -0.70
CA ALA A 74 -11.87 16.49 0.64
C ALA A 74 -10.90 15.36 1.02
N VAL A 75 -10.67 15.19 2.33
CA VAL A 75 -9.89 14.07 2.88
C VAL A 75 -10.66 13.45 4.04
N SER A 76 -10.70 12.13 4.08
CA SER A 76 -11.24 11.36 5.19
C SER A 76 -10.24 10.33 5.69
N TYR A 77 -10.41 9.92 6.94
CA TYR A 77 -9.49 9.05 7.67
C TYR A 77 -10.24 7.83 8.19
N GLY A 78 -9.64 6.64 8.02
CA GLY A 78 -10.23 5.37 8.43
C GLY A 78 -11.35 4.90 7.51
N LEU A 79 -12.12 3.92 7.98
CA LEU A 79 -13.26 3.33 7.28
C LEU A 79 -14.61 3.84 7.81
N GLY A 80 -14.60 4.63 8.87
CA GLY A 80 -15.81 5.02 9.60
C GLY A 80 -16.33 3.91 10.50
N ILE A 81 -15.48 2.97 10.89
CA ILE A 81 -15.78 1.82 11.76
C ILE A 81 -14.83 1.85 12.96
N ASP A 82 -15.37 2.05 14.14
CA ASP A 82 -14.59 2.23 15.37
C ASP A 82 -13.56 1.11 15.61
N GLU A 83 -13.94 -0.16 15.41
CA GLU A 83 -13.02 -1.32 15.54
C GLU A 83 -11.75 -1.19 14.68
N HIS A 84 -11.80 -0.43 13.57
CA HIS A 84 -10.73 -0.36 12.57
C HIS A 84 -9.93 0.94 12.60
N ASP A 85 -10.46 1.99 13.19
CA ASP A 85 -9.96 3.35 12.93
C ASP A 85 -8.95 3.87 13.98
N HIS A 86 -8.52 3.02 14.95
CA HIS A 86 -7.54 3.39 15.99
C HIS A 86 -6.07 3.18 15.58
N GLU A 87 -5.83 2.50 14.47
CA GLU A 87 -4.47 2.11 14.07
C GLU A 87 -3.89 2.95 12.92
N GLY A 88 -4.58 4.01 12.46
CA GLY A 88 -4.07 4.92 11.44
C GLY A 88 -3.74 4.22 10.11
N ARG A 89 -4.72 3.49 9.53
CA ARG A 89 -4.47 2.59 8.40
C ARG A 89 -4.94 3.08 7.06
N VAL A 90 -5.84 4.05 7.00
CA VAL A 90 -6.48 4.48 5.73
C VAL A 90 -6.57 6.00 5.67
N ILE A 91 -6.18 6.57 4.53
CA ILE A 91 -6.54 7.94 4.12
C ILE A 91 -7.23 7.85 2.77
N THR A 92 -8.35 8.53 2.61
CA THR A 92 -9.05 8.69 1.34
C THR A 92 -9.07 10.17 0.96
N ALA A 93 -8.53 10.49 -0.20
CA ALA A 93 -8.52 11.84 -0.76
C ALA A 93 -9.40 11.90 -2.01
N ASP A 94 -10.29 12.89 -2.06
CA ASP A 94 -11.16 13.18 -3.20
C ASP A 94 -10.51 14.23 -4.11
N TYR A 95 -10.26 13.88 -5.36
CA TYR A 95 -9.72 14.79 -6.38
C TYR A 95 -10.77 15.16 -7.44
N GLY A 96 -12.05 15.05 -7.12
CA GLY A 96 -13.16 15.34 -8.03
C GLY A 96 -13.36 14.25 -9.08
N ALA A 97 -12.37 13.95 -9.88
CA ALA A 97 -12.43 12.94 -10.94
C ALA A 97 -12.21 11.50 -10.46
N PHE A 98 -11.58 11.31 -9.30
CA PHE A 98 -11.27 10.00 -8.70
C PHE A 98 -11.03 10.13 -7.20
N TYR A 99 -11.16 9.03 -6.49
CA TYR A 99 -10.65 8.88 -5.12
C TYR A 99 -9.26 8.23 -5.13
N LEU A 100 -8.36 8.74 -4.29
CA LEU A 100 -7.09 8.08 -3.96
C LEU A 100 -7.17 7.55 -2.54
N VAL A 101 -7.01 6.24 -2.38
CA VAL A 101 -7.01 5.56 -1.07
C VAL A 101 -5.62 4.98 -0.81
N THR A 102 -4.95 5.44 0.23
CA THR A 102 -3.74 4.79 0.74
C THR A 102 -4.09 3.92 1.93
N VAL A 103 -3.55 2.71 1.95
CA VAL A 103 -3.88 1.71 2.96
C VAL A 103 -2.66 0.97 3.49
N TYR A 104 -2.66 0.70 4.79
CA TYR A 104 -1.80 -0.26 5.46
C TYR A 104 -2.65 -1.36 6.08
N THR A 105 -2.83 -2.45 5.35
CA THR A 105 -3.67 -3.59 5.78
C THR A 105 -3.10 -4.24 7.05
N PRO A 106 -3.93 -4.60 8.04
CA PRO A 106 -3.46 -5.30 9.23
C PRO A 106 -2.72 -6.58 8.89
N ASN A 107 -1.56 -6.82 9.49
CA ASN A 107 -0.84 -8.08 9.40
C ASN A 107 -1.49 -9.13 10.32
N SER A 108 -1.61 -10.37 9.85
CA SER A 108 -2.17 -11.48 10.64
C SER A 108 -1.28 -11.94 11.79
N GLN A 109 -0.03 -11.48 11.82
CA GLN A 109 1.01 -11.74 12.84
C GLN A 109 1.46 -13.21 12.92
N ASP A 110 2.49 -13.43 13.71
CA ASP A 110 3.01 -14.79 13.99
C ASP A 110 1.90 -15.66 14.60
N GLU A 111 1.89 -16.94 14.20
CA GLU A 111 0.86 -17.91 14.61
C GLU A 111 -0.57 -17.50 14.21
N LEU A 112 -0.71 -16.52 13.27
CA LEU A 112 -1.99 -16.04 12.74
C LEU A 112 -2.93 -15.47 13.81
N LYS A 113 -2.38 -14.88 14.88
CA LYS A 113 -3.14 -14.39 16.04
C LYS A 113 -4.20 -13.35 15.71
N ARG A 114 -4.01 -12.60 14.60
CA ARG A 114 -4.95 -11.58 14.13
C ARG A 114 -5.67 -11.97 12.83
N LEU A 115 -5.62 -13.24 12.39
CA LEU A 115 -6.23 -13.64 11.13
C LEU A 115 -7.75 -13.38 11.11
N ASP A 116 -8.48 -13.74 12.17
CA ASP A 116 -9.93 -13.54 12.24
C ASP A 116 -10.30 -12.04 12.19
N TYR A 117 -9.55 -11.19 12.90
CA TYR A 117 -9.71 -9.74 12.81
C TYR A 117 -9.44 -9.24 11.38
N ARG A 118 -8.35 -9.70 10.78
CA ARG A 118 -8.00 -9.31 9.42
C ARG A 118 -9.07 -9.71 8.41
N MET A 119 -9.70 -10.86 8.56
CA MET A 119 -10.77 -11.28 7.65
C MET A 119 -11.97 -10.34 7.71
N ARG A 120 -12.39 -9.89 8.91
CA ARG A 120 -13.43 -8.85 9.05
C ARG A 120 -13.00 -7.52 8.44
N TRP A 121 -11.77 -7.10 8.74
CA TRP A 121 -11.22 -5.85 8.20
C TRP A 121 -11.22 -5.85 6.66
N GLU A 122 -10.83 -6.95 6.03
CA GLU A 122 -10.83 -7.10 4.57
C GLU A 122 -12.24 -6.99 3.97
N ASP A 123 -13.23 -7.57 4.60
CA ASP A 123 -14.62 -7.48 4.15
C ASP A 123 -15.15 -6.05 4.24
N ASP A 124 -14.88 -5.37 5.34
CA ASP A 124 -15.28 -3.98 5.56
C ASP A 124 -14.52 -3.02 4.62
N PHE A 125 -13.23 -3.24 4.40
CA PHE A 125 -12.44 -2.47 3.45
C PHE A 125 -12.94 -2.63 2.01
N ARG A 126 -13.25 -3.85 1.59
CA ARG A 126 -13.84 -4.12 0.27
C ARG A 126 -15.18 -3.41 0.11
N ALA A 127 -16.07 -3.50 1.11
CA ALA A 127 -17.35 -2.80 1.09
C ALA A 127 -17.18 -1.28 1.01
N TYR A 128 -16.21 -0.73 1.75
CA TYR A 128 -15.85 0.68 1.70
C TYR A 128 -15.41 1.11 0.31
N LEU A 129 -14.50 0.36 -0.32
CA LEU A 129 -14.02 0.66 -1.67
C LEU A 129 -15.12 0.55 -2.73
N GLN A 130 -16.03 -0.42 -2.61
CA GLN A 130 -17.18 -0.56 -3.52
C GLN A 130 -18.13 0.64 -3.40
N LYS A 131 -18.33 1.17 -2.19
CA LYS A 131 -19.13 2.37 -1.98
C LYS A 131 -18.49 3.59 -2.68
N LEU A 132 -17.19 3.78 -2.55
CA LEU A 132 -16.46 4.85 -3.25
C LEU A 132 -16.53 4.67 -4.76
N ASP A 133 -16.31 3.43 -5.25
CA ASP A 133 -16.31 3.13 -6.68
C ASP A 133 -17.69 3.33 -7.33
N ALA A 134 -18.78 3.20 -6.58
CA ALA A 134 -20.11 3.51 -7.07
C ALA A 134 -20.29 5.01 -7.38
N GLU A 135 -19.53 5.89 -6.76
CA GLU A 135 -19.59 7.33 -6.97
C GLU A 135 -18.62 7.79 -8.05
N LYS A 136 -17.34 7.45 -7.93
CA LYS A 136 -16.27 7.79 -8.89
C LYS A 136 -15.17 6.75 -8.88
N PRO A 137 -14.31 6.71 -9.93
CA PRO A 137 -13.20 5.75 -9.99
C PRO A 137 -12.29 5.88 -8.77
N VAL A 138 -11.75 4.73 -8.33
CA VAL A 138 -10.86 4.65 -7.17
C VAL A 138 -9.47 4.16 -7.60
N ILE A 139 -8.44 4.81 -7.09
CA ILE A 139 -7.06 4.35 -7.08
C ILE A 139 -6.74 3.93 -5.65
N VAL A 140 -6.39 2.68 -5.43
CA VAL A 140 -5.99 2.16 -4.12
C VAL A 140 -4.52 1.82 -4.16
N CYS A 141 -3.75 2.23 -3.17
CA CYS A 141 -2.36 1.85 -3.06
C CYS A 141 -1.96 1.58 -1.61
N GLY A 142 -0.95 0.76 -1.45
CA GLY A 142 -0.33 0.53 -0.16
C GLY A 142 0.14 -0.90 0.04
N ASP A 143 0.50 -1.17 1.28
CA ASP A 143 0.88 -2.49 1.75
C ASP A 143 -0.38 -3.29 2.10
N MET A 144 -0.73 -4.23 1.24
CA MET A 144 -1.88 -5.12 1.41
C MET A 144 -1.56 -6.33 2.30
N ASN A 145 -0.31 -6.46 2.76
CA ASN A 145 0.14 -7.58 3.60
C ASN A 145 -0.27 -8.97 3.08
N VAL A 146 -0.31 -9.13 1.76
CA VAL A 146 -0.62 -10.39 1.09
C VAL A 146 0.10 -10.52 -0.24
N ALA A 147 0.76 -11.65 -0.47
CA ALA A 147 1.15 -12.12 -1.80
C ALA A 147 -0.04 -12.88 -2.40
N HIS A 148 -0.63 -12.38 -3.47
CA HIS A 148 -1.91 -12.91 -3.99
C HIS A 148 -1.75 -14.31 -4.56
N GLN A 149 -0.79 -14.51 -5.47
CA GLN A 149 -0.58 -15.77 -6.18
C GLN A 149 0.81 -16.37 -5.86
N GLU A 150 1.03 -17.64 -6.22
CA GLU A 150 2.32 -18.29 -6.02
C GLU A 150 3.48 -17.58 -6.72
N ILE A 151 3.21 -16.89 -7.82
CA ILE A 151 4.19 -16.07 -8.56
C ILE A 151 4.63 -14.83 -7.76
N ASP A 152 3.87 -14.41 -6.74
CA ASP A 152 4.08 -13.19 -5.98
C ASP A 152 5.05 -13.36 -4.79
N LEU A 153 5.61 -14.56 -4.59
CA LEU A 153 6.65 -14.78 -3.58
C LEU A 153 7.62 -15.87 -4.00
N LYS A 154 8.84 -15.84 -3.43
CA LYS A 154 9.92 -16.75 -3.80
C LYS A 154 9.66 -18.21 -3.41
N ASN A 155 9.07 -18.45 -2.25
CA ASN A 155 8.95 -19.78 -1.65
C ASN A 155 7.48 -20.09 -1.27
N PRO A 156 6.55 -20.24 -2.23
CA PRO A 156 5.12 -20.38 -1.93
C PRO A 156 4.80 -21.63 -1.08
N LYS A 157 5.41 -22.76 -1.38
CA LYS A 157 5.11 -24.03 -0.70
C LYS A 157 5.37 -24.00 0.80
N THR A 158 6.45 -23.35 1.23
CA THR A 158 6.85 -23.28 2.66
C THR A 158 6.13 -22.16 3.41
N ASN A 159 5.46 -21.24 2.70
CA ASN A 159 4.82 -20.06 3.30
C ASN A 159 3.29 -20.14 3.32
N ARG A 160 2.69 -21.22 2.85
CA ARG A 160 1.22 -21.33 2.68
C ARG A 160 0.42 -21.10 3.97
N ARG A 161 1.00 -21.32 5.14
CA ARG A 161 0.37 -21.06 6.44
C ARG A 161 1.03 -19.93 7.23
N ASN A 162 1.81 -19.10 6.57
CA ASN A 162 2.40 -17.91 7.17
C ASN A 162 1.56 -16.67 6.87
N ALA A 163 1.57 -15.69 7.79
CA ALA A 163 0.92 -14.39 7.59
C ALA A 163 1.36 -13.78 6.25
N GLY A 164 0.39 -13.29 5.49
CA GLY A 164 0.59 -12.72 4.15
C GLY A 164 0.51 -13.74 3.00
N PHE A 165 0.36 -15.05 3.29
CA PHE A 165 0.17 -16.07 2.24
C PHE A 165 -0.74 -17.23 2.67
N THR A 166 -1.63 -17.01 3.62
CA THR A 166 -2.68 -17.97 3.95
C THR A 166 -3.71 -18.05 2.83
N ASP A 167 -4.40 -19.18 2.72
CA ASP A 167 -5.46 -19.36 1.73
C ASP A 167 -6.59 -18.33 1.95
N GLU A 168 -6.87 -17.99 3.22
CA GLU A 168 -7.87 -17.00 3.63
C GLU A 168 -7.51 -15.58 3.16
N GLU A 169 -6.28 -15.12 3.40
CA GLU A 169 -5.79 -13.80 2.96
C GLU A 169 -5.79 -13.68 1.44
N ARG A 170 -5.33 -14.71 0.75
CA ARG A 170 -5.32 -14.77 -0.72
C ARG A 170 -6.74 -14.75 -1.31
N ALA A 171 -7.68 -15.47 -0.66
CA ALA A 171 -9.09 -15.44 -1.06
C ALA A 171 -9.68 -14.03 -0.93
N LYS A 172 -9.38 -13.30 0.15
CA LYS A 172 -9.83 -11.91 0.33
C LYS A 172 -9.29 -10.97 -0.75
N MET A 173 -8.02 -11.14 -1.16
CA MET A 173 -7.49 -10.39 -2.29
C MET A 173 -8.20 -10.74 -3.61
N THR A 174 -8.53 -12.00 -3.84
CA THR A 174 -9.35 -12.44 -5.01
C THR A 174 -10.73 -11.80 -4.97
N GLU A 175 -11.39 -11.79 -3.82
CA GLU A 175 -12.70 -11.16 -3.64
C GLU A 175 -12.63 -9.64 -3.91
N LEU A 176 -11.58 -8.96 -3.43
CA LEU A 176 -11.37 -7.54 -3.67
C LEU A 176 -11.21 -7.25 -5.17
N LEU A 177 -10.38 -8.00 -5.88
CA LEU A 177 -10.21 -7.82 -7.33
C LEU A 177 -11.52 -8.12 -8.08
N SER A 178 -12.25 -9.16 -7.67
CA SER A 178 -13.55 -9.52 -8.27
C SER A 178 -14.64 -8.47 -8.01
N ALA A 179 -14.45 -7.62 -7.01
CA ALA A 179 -15.37 -6.53 -6.67
C ALA A 179 -15.29 -5.30 -7.60
N GLY A 180 -14.46 -5.36 -8.65
CA GLY A 180 -14.37 -4.31 -9.67
C GLY A 180 -13.01 -3.61 -9.75
N PHE A 181 -11.94 -4.24 -9.24
CA PHE A 181 -10.59 -3.67 -9.21
C PHE A 181 -9.59 -4.51 -10.02
N THR A 182 -8.61 -3.84 -10.60
CA THR A 182 -7.51 -4.45 -11.36
C THR A 182 -6.19 -4.22 -10.65
N ASP A 183 -5.40 -5.28 -10.45
CA ASP A 183 -3.99 -5.21 -10.06
C ASP A 183 -3.19 -4.68 -11.26
N THR A 184 -2.72 -3.44 -11.14
CA THR A 184 -2.06 -2.74 -12.25
C THR A 184 -0.76 -3.40 -12.65
N PHE A 185 0.02 -3.92 -11.70
CA PHE A 185 1.28 -4.60 -12.02
C PHE A 185 1.04 -5.88 -12.80
N ARG A 186 0.10 -6.73 -12.35
CA ARG A 186 -0.24 -7.98 -13.06
C ARG A 186 -0.97 -7.75 -14.38
N HIS A 187 -1.64 -6.62 -14.54
CA HIS A 187 -2.18 -6.21 -15.84
C HIS A 187 -1.08 -6.05 -16.91
N PHE A 188 0.04 -5.40 -16.56
CA PHE A 188 1.16 -5.21 -17.49
C PHE A 188 2.11 -6.40 -17.56
N TYR A 189 2.28 -7.11 -16.46
CA TYR A 189 3.28 -8.18 -16.29
C TYR A 189 2.63 -9.44 -15.69
N PRO A 190 1.70 -10.09 -16.42
CA PRO A 190 0.90 -11.19 -15.86
C PRO A 190 1.74 -12.40 -15.44
N GLU A 191 2.88 -12.64 -16.10
CA GLU A 191 3.72 -13.83 -15.87
C GLU A 191 5.15 -13.51 -15.39
N LEU A 192 5.44 -12.25 -15.08
CA LEU A 192 6.78 -11.86 -14.63
C LEU A 192 7.06 -12.41 -13.23
N THR A 193 8.03 -13.32 -13.14
CA THR A 193 8.51 -13.91 -11.89
C THR A 193 9.59 -13.05 -11.24
N GLY A 194 9.82 -13.23 -9.93
CA GLY A 194 10.90 -12.55 -9.22
C GLY A 194 10.71 -11.06 -9.00
N ALA A 195 9.50 -10.55 -9.26
CA ALA A 195 9.13 -9.16 -9.03
C ALA A 195 8.51 -9.02 -7.65
N TYR A 196 9.27 -8.49 -6.70
CA TYR A 196 8.88 -8.38 -5.30
C TYR A 196 9.03 -6.96 -4.80
N SER A 197 8.27 -6.61 -3.75
CA SER A 197 8.28 -5.29 -3.12
C SER A 197 8.78 -5.30 -1.68
N TRP A 198 8.85 -6.46 -1.05
CA TRP A 198 9.30 -6.65 0.31
C TRP A 198 10.27 -7.83 0.46
N TRP A 199 11.27 -7.68 1.36
CA TRP A 199 12.24 -8.70 1.73
C TRP A 199 12.54 -8.63 3.22
N SER A 200 12.49 -9.79 3.89
CA SER A 200 12.92 -9.85 5.29
C SER A 200 14.35 -9.34 5.46
N TYR A 201 14.62 -8.64 6.55
CA TYR A 201 16.00 -8.27 6.93
C TYR A 201 16.87 -9.48 7.26
N ARG A 202 16.25 -10.64 7.50
CA ARG A 202 16.96 -11.87 7.87
C ARG A 202 17.55 -12.58 6.64
N PHE A 203 18.63 -13.30 6.85
CA PHE A 203 19.23 -14.24 5.89
C PHE A 203 19.64 -13.62 4.54
N LYS A 204 19.89 -12.31 4.49
CA LYS A 204 20.22 -11.58 3.24
C LYS A 204 19.16 -11.79 2.15
N ALA A 205 17.88 -11.77 2.56
CA ALA A 205 16.77 -12.10 1.67
C ALA A 205 16.73 -11.21 0.43
N ARG A 206 17.01 -9.89 0.57
CA ARG A 206 17.00 -8.96 -0.56
C ARG A 206 18.13 -9.23 -1.55
N GLU A 207 19.34 -9.53 -1.07
CA GLU A 207 20.48 -9.89 -1.93
C GLU A 207 20.19 -11.16 -2.76
N LYS A 208 19.46 -12.12 -2.18
CA LYS A 208 19.06 -13.39 -2.81
C LYS A 208 17.76 -13.28 -3.62
N ASN A 209 17.14 -12.10 -3.61
CA ASN A 209 15.79 -11.88 -4.10
C ASN A 209 14.76 -12.90 -3.58
N ALA A 210 14.85 -13.24 -2.30
CA ALA A 210 13.87 -14.07 -1.61
C ALA A 210 12.77 -13.17 -1.01
N GLY A 211 11.99 -12.57 -1.89
CA GLY A 211 11.02 -11.55 -1.55
C GLY A 211 9.58 -11.96 -1.79
N TRP A 212 8.69 -11.01 -1.47
CA TRP A 212 7.25 -11.07 -1.64
C TRP A 212 6.76 -9.80 -2.30
N ARG A 213 5.75 -9.88 -3.16
CA ARG A 213 5.02 -8.73 -3.69
C ARG A 213 3.77 -8.54 -2.84
N ILE A 214 3.80 -7.58 -1.95
CA ILE A 214 2.73 -7.26 -1.00
C ILE A 214 2.28 -5.80 -1.04
N ASP A 215 2.98 -4.96 -1.79
CA ASP A 215 2.62 -3.58 -2.07
C ASP A 215 1.98 -3.48 -3.46
N TYR A 216 0.85 -2.81 -3.55
CA TYR A 216 0.02 -2.78 -4.76
C TYR A 216 -0.41 -1.37 -5.14
N PHE A 217 -0.69 -1.20 -6.43
CA PHE A 217 -1.66 -0.26 -6.95
C PHE A 217 -2.82 -1.04 -7.58
N LEU A 218 -4.02 -0.86 -7.03
CA LEU A 218 -5.26 -1.36 -7.61
C LEU A 218 -6.05 -0.17 -8.14
N VAL A 219 -6.71 -0.33 -9.27
CA VAL A 219 -7.57 0.71 -9.83
C VAL A 219 -8.94 0.14 -10.18
N SER A 220 -9.98 0.96 -10.10
CA SER A 220 -11.29 0.61 -10.65
C SER A 220 -11.13 0.08 -12.08
N ASN A 221 -11.83 -0.98 -12.45
CA ASN A 221 -11.70 -1.59 -13.78
C ASN A 221 -11.91 -0.59 -14.93
N ARG A 222 -12.78 0.41 -14.74
CA ARG A 222 -13.01 1.47 -15.73
C ARG A 222 -11.85 2.45 -15.88
N LEU A 223 -10.89 2.43 -14.96
CA LEU A 223 -9.73 3.33 -14.98
C LEU A 223 -8.48 2.68 -15.59
N ILE A 224 -8.43 1.34 -15.73
CA ILE A 224 -7.23 0.62 -16.16
C ILE A 224 -6.71 1.09 -17.54
N GLY A 225 -7.59 1.46 -18.44
CA GLY A 225 -7.19 1.96 -19.77
C GLY A 225 -6.42 3.28 -19.75
N ARG A 226 -6.49 4.03 -18.64
CA ARG A 226 -5.73 5.27 -18.43
C ARG A 226 -4.39 5.04 -17.74
N VAL A 227 -4.15 3.88 -17.17
CA VAL A 227 -2.84 3.52 -16.58
C VAL A 227 -1.86 3.26 -17.71
N LYS A 228 -0.73 3.97 -17.72
CA LYS A 228 0.31 3.86 -18.76
C LYS A 228 1.50 3.02 -18.34
N ALA A 229 1.76 2.93 -17.05
CA ALA A 229 2.84 2.14 -16.50
C ALA A 229 2.54 1.69 -15.06
N ALA A 230 3.07 0.53 -14.69
CA ALA A 230 3.13 0.06 -13.32
C ALA A 230 4.54 -0.50 -13.07
N ARG A 231 5.19 -0.08 -12.00
CA ARG A 231 6.59 -0.44 -11.71
C ARG A 231 6.80 -0.78 -10.24
N ILE A 232 7.75 -1.67 -10.00
CA ILE A 232 8.32 -1.96 -8.68
C ILE A 232 9.75 -1.44 -8.70
N LEU A 233 10.08 -0.48 -7.83
CA LEU A 233 11.38 0.19 -7.81
C LEU A 233 12.36 -0.56 -6.90
N SER A 234 12.67 -1.82 -7.23
CA SER A 234 13.43 -2.76 -6.40
C SER A 234 14.84 -2.29 -6.02
N ASN A 235 15.40 -1.35 -6.79
CA ASN A 235 16.73 -0.76 -6.54
C ASN A 235 16.70 0.40 -5.53
N VAL A 236 15.53 0.81 -5.05
CA VAL A 236 15.39 1.84 -4.03
C VAL A 236 15.49 1.19 -2.65
N PHE A 237 16.41 1.68 -1.84
CA PHE A 237 16.67 1.20 -0.48
C PHE A 237 16.18 2.23 0.54
N GLY A 238 16.23 1.88 1.82
CA GLY A 238 15.81 2.75 2.93
C GLY A 238 14.78 2.08 3.85
N SER A 239 14.05 1.10 3.33
CA SER A 239 13.10 0.24 4.04
C SER A 239 13.31 -1.22 3.64
N ASP A 240 12.68 -2.16 4.33
CA ASP A 240 12.55 -3.56 3.90
C ASP A 240 11.52 -3.73 2.76
N HIS A 241 10.73 -2.69 2.48
CA HIS A 241 9.98 -2.55 1.24
C HIS A 241 10.70 -1.63 0.25
N CYS A 242 10.43 -1.78 -1.03
CA CYS A 242 10.73 -0.79 -2.04
C CYS A 242 9.46 -0.07 -2.50
N PRO A 243 9.57 1.14 -3.08
CA PRO A 243 8.42 1.84 -3.63
C PRO A 243 7.79 1.09 -4.80
N VAL A 244 6.48 1.23 -4.96
CA VAL A 244 5.74 0.88 -6.18
C VAL A 244 5.16 2.15 -6.81
N LEU A 245 4.98 2.14 -8.12
CA LEU A 245 4.64 3.33 -8.89
C LEU A 245 3.66 2.99 -9.99
N ILE A 246 2.71 3.90 -10.25
CA ILE A 246 1.93 3.94 -11.49
C ILE A 246 2.00 5.31 -12.14
N GLU A 247 1.85 5.34 -13.45
CA GLU A 247 1.64 6.54 -14.24
C GLU A 247 0.23 6.51 -14.86
N LEU A 248 -0.53 7.57 -14.64
CA LEU A 248 -1.89 7.74 -15.14
C LEU A 248 -1.94 8.92 -16.10
N GLU A 249 -2.70 8.74 -17.20
CA GLU A 249 -2.98 9.82 -18.17
C GLU A 249 -3.97 10.82 -17.61
#